data_a01dc6827ef75c94a8696f7fe8445340
#
_entry.id   a01dc6827ef75c94a8696f7fe8445340
#
_cell.length_a   1.000
_cell.length_b   1.000
_cell.length_c   1.000
_cell.angle_alpha   90.00
_cell.angle_beta   90.00
_cell.angle_gamma   90.00
#
_symmetry.space_group_name_H-M   'P 1'
#
loop_
_entity.id
_entity.type
_entity.pdbx_description
1 polymer ?
#
loop_
_entity_poly.entity_id
_entity_poly.type
_entity_poly.pdbx_seq_one_letter_code
_entity_poly.pdbx_strand_id
1 'polypeptide(L)'
;AAQAAPVAPFPAGAADWGAWRFRRVEASGAFDAARQFLVDNKVHRGRAGYHVVTPLLLAGGGAVLVDRGWIAAGATRLDVPAVPVPQGEVVVRGRINVPAADYVELAASPPERGVWQNLDPARFAQATGLAVPPVVIEATAGAGEGLAQEWPRPDSGANKHRMYMLQWYAFAALVAVLWGALAWRGRRR
;
A
#
# COMPACT_ATOMS: atom_id res chain seq x y z
N ALA A 1 -2.94 -18.43 -4.11
CA ALA A 1 -4.10 -18.78 -4.95
C ALA A 1 -4.67 -17.57 -5.70
N ALA A 2 -4.87 -16.40 -5.04
CA ALA A 2 -5.48 -15.21 -5.69
C ALA A 2 -4.63 -14.59 -6.82
N GLN A 3 -3.31 -14.74 -6.79
CA GLN A 3 -2.40 -14.21 -7.82
C GLN A 3 -2.33 -15.05 -9.10
N ALA A 4 -2.78 -16.30 -9.07
CA ALA A 4 -2.85 -17.19 -10.23
C ALA A 4 -4.23 -17.14 -10.93
N ALA A 5 -5.20 -16.40 -10.37
CA ALA A 5 -6.51 -16.25 -10.97
C ALA A 5 -6.45 -15.42 -12.29
N PRO A 6 -7.33 -15.70 -13.25
CA PRO A 6 -7.44 -14.87 -14.46
C PRO A 6 -7.79 -13.42 -14.13
N VAL A 7 -7.42 -12.49 -15.01
CA VAL A 7 -7.76 -11.08 -14.88
C VAL A 7 -9.28 -10.94 -15.09
N ALA A 8 -9.96 -10.34 -14.14
CA ALA A 8 -11.40 -10.08 -14.20
C ALA A 8 -11.68 -8.60 -14.50
N PRO A 9 -12.81 -8.23 -15.08
CA PRO A 9 -13.25 -6.83 -15.13
C PRO A 9 -13.35 -6.25 -13.70
N PHE A 10 -13.05 -4.96 -13.56
CA PHE A 10 -13.18 -4.27 -12.27
C PHE A 10 -14.66 -4.26 -11.82
N PRO A 11 -14.98 -4.77 -10.61
CA PRO A 11 -16.36 -4.91 -10.16
C PRO A 11 -16.87 -3.61 -9.53
N ALA A 12 -17.20 -2.60 -10.31
CA ALA A 12 -17.57 -1.26 -9.83
C ALA A 12 -18.69 -1.24 -8.76
N GLY A 13 -19.57 -2.26 -8.74
CA GLY A 13 -20.67 -2.39 -7.78
C GLY A 13 -20.49 -3.50 -6.74
N ALA A 14 -19.25 -3.93 -6.44
CA ALA A 14 -19.03 -5.02 -5.48
C ALA A 14 -19.55 -4.66 -4.07
N ALA A 15 -20.32 -5.56 -3.46
CA ALA A 15 -20.81 -5.40 -2.10
C ALA A 15 -19.76 -5.79 -1.04
N ASP A 16 -18.91 -6.76 -1.35
CA ASP A 16 -17.84 -7.25 -0.46
C ASP A 16 -16.46 -7.08 -1.13
N TRP A 17 -15.77 -6.00 -0.78
CA TRP A 17 -14.43 -5.73 -1.27
C TRP A 17 -13.36 -6.64 -0.64
N GLY A 18 -13.62 -7.22 0.53
CA GLY A 18 -12.73 -8.17 1.17
C GLY A 18 -12.48 -9.40 0.28
N ALA A 19 -13.53 -9.91 -0.36
CA ALA A 19 -13.46 -11.04 -1.29
C ALA A 19 -12.65 -10.73 -2.56
N TRP A 20 -12.49 -9.46 -2.91
CA TRP A 20 -11.72 -9.01 -4.06
C TRP A 20 -10.25 -8.68 -3.74
N ARG A 21 -9.88 -8.68 -2.48
CA ARG A 21 -8.53 -8.35 -2.05
C ARG A 21 -7.49 -9.23 -2.75
N PHE A 22 -6.50 -8.59 -3.37
CA PHE A 22 -5.41 -9.19 -4.15
C PHE A 22 -5.84 -9.90 -5.45
N ARG A 23 -7.10 -9.83 -5.84
CA ARG A 23 -7.52 -10.31 -7.17
C ARG A 23 -7.01 -9.39 -8.26
N ARG A 24 -6.65 -10.00 -9.40
CA ARG A 24 -6.23 -9.26 -10.59
C ARG A 24 -7.44 -8.75 -11.34
N VAL A 25 -7.41 -7.47 -11.67
CA VAL A 25 -8.51 -6.79 -12.39
C VAL A 25 -8.00 -5.96 -13.55
N GLU A 26 -8.91 -5.68 -14.46
CA GLU A 26 -8.74 -4.74 -15.56
C GLU A 26 -9.86 -3.69 -15.48
N ALA A 27 -9.49 -2.41 -15.61
CA ALA A 27 -10.40 -1.28 -15.62
C ALA A 27 -10.07 -0.36 -16.77
N SER A 28 -11.10 0.06 -17.53
CA SER A 28 -10.99 1.01 -18.65
C SER A 28 -11.57 2.35 -18.27
N GLY A 29 -10.92 3.43 -18.68
CA GLY A 29 -11.37 4.79 -18.40
C GLY A 29 -10.32 5.85 -18.69
N ALA A 30 -10.53 7.05 -18.20
CA ALA A 30 -9.59 8.16 -18.32
C ALA A 30 -9.10 8.61 -16.94
N PHE A 31 -7.80 8.89 -16.82
CA PHE A 31 -7.26 9.42 -15.57
C PHE A 31 -7.69 10.88 -15.34
N ASP A 32 -8.06 11.19 -14.10
CA ASP A 32 -8.30 12.55 -13.64
C ASP A 32 -7.00 13.16 -13.12
N ALA A 33 -6.28 13.83 -14.02
CA ALA A 33 -5.00 14.46 -13.70
C ALA A 33 -5.11 15.58 -12.65
N ALA A 34 -6.25 16.27 -12.59
CA ALA A 34 -6.47 17.38 -11.65
C ALA A 34 -6.54 16.89 -10.19
N ARG A 35 -6.90 15.62 -9.97
CA ARG A 35 -7.03 15.01 -8.66
C ARG A 35 -5.93 14.00 -8.36
N GLN A 36 -4.83 14.01 -9.13
CA GLN A 36 -3.66 13.21 -8.80
C GLN A 36 -3.04 13.68 -7.49
N PHE A 37 -2.61 12.73 -6.66
CA PHE A 37 -1.90 13.02 -5.41
C PHE A 37 -0.79 12.01 -5.15
N LEU A 38 0.12 12.37 -4.24
CA LEU A 38 1.23 11.54 -3.80
C LEU A 38 0.98 11.04 -2.37
N VAL A 39 1.37 9.83 -2.07
CA VAL A 39 1.33 9.28 -0.71
C VAL A 39 2.75 9.14 -0.20
N ASP A 40 3.07 9.86 0.88
CA ASP A 40 4.40 9.93 1.50
C ASP A 40 4.79 8.65 2.27
N ASN A 41 6.02 8.65 2.77
CA ASN A 41 6.59 7.56 3.58
C ASN A 41 6.61 6.19 2.88
N LYS A 42 6.81 6.17 1.57
CA LYS A 42 6.96 4.93 0.80
C LYS A 42 8.42 4.66 0.53
N VAL A 43 8.89 3.51 1.00
CA VAL A 43 10.29 3.08 0.78
C VAL A 43 10.32 1.97 -0.27
N HIS A 44 11.14 2.18 -1.31
CA HIS A 44 11.39 1.20 -2.34
C HIS A 44 12.90 0.97 -2.48
N ARG A 45 13.36 -0.27 -2.34
CA ARG A 45 14.78 -0.66 -2.38
C ARG A 45 15.70 0.22 -1.52
N GLY A 46 15.23 0.57 -0.30
CA GLY A 46 15.97 1.40 0.66
C GLY A 46 15.94 2.91 0.39
N ARG A 47 15.24 3.39 -0.64
CA ARG A 47 15.09 4.80 -0.96
C ARG A 47 13.72 5.31 -0.56
N ALA A 48 13.66 6.48 0.08
CA ALA A 48 12.41 7.16 0.37
C ALA A 48 11.77 7.74 -0.90
N GLY A 49 10.46 7.76 -0.94
CA GLY A 49 9.69 8.27 -2.07
C GLY A 49 8.20 8.28 -1.81
N TYR A 50 7.45 8.35 -2.89
CA TYR A 50 6.00 8.48 -2.88
C TYR A 50 5.35 7.39 -3.71
N HIS A 51 4.15 6.97 -3.33
CA HIS A 51 3.24 6.32 -4.26
C HIS A 51 2.42 7.38 -4.98
N VAL A 52 2.25 7.20 -6.27
CA VAL A 52 1.50 8.12 -7.14
C VAL A 52 0.10 7.58 -7.33
N VAL A 53 -0.90 8.28 -6.81
CA VAL A 53 -2.29 7.86 -6.88
C VAL A 53 -3.08 8.82 -7.75
N THR A 54 -3.79 8.26 -8.73
CA THR A 54 -4.60 9.04 -9.66
C THR A 54 -5.97 8.39 -9.80
N PRO A 55 -7.08 9.14 -9.67
CA PRO A 55 -8.41 8.59 -9.94
C PRO A 55 -8.54 8.20 -11.41
N LEU A 56 -9.11 7.04 -11.67
CA LEU A 56 -9.54 6.59 -12.99
C LEU A 56 -11.07 6.74 -13.08
N LEU A 57 -11.52 7.62 -13.96
CA LEU A 57 -12.93 7.77 -14.31
C LEU A 57 -13.29 6.62 -15.25
N LEU A 58 -14.14 5.71 -14.80
CA LEU A 58 -14.45 4.47 -15.50
C LEU A 58 -15.34 4.73 -16.72
N ALA A 59 -15.09 4.06 -17.83
CA ALA A 59 -15.90 4.15 -19.04
C ALA A 59 -17.36 3.74 -18.79
N GLY A 60 -17.62 2.84 -17.86
CA GLY A 60 -18.97 2.43 -17.43
C GLY A 60 -19.60 3.33 -16.35
N GLY A 61 -18.97 4.46 -16.00
CA GLY A 61 -19.40 5.37 -14.94
C GLY A 61 -18.77 5.07 -13.58
N GLY A 62 -18.71 6.09 -12.73
CA GLY A 62 -18.02 6.04 -11.44
C GLY A 62 -16.51 6.24 -11.57
N ALA A 63 -15.79 6.07 -10.45
CA ALA A 63 -14.34 6.22 -10.41
C ALA A 63 -13.72 5.21 -9.45
N VAL A 64 -12.42 4.95 -9.64
CA VAL A 64 -11.61 4.15 -8.70
C VAL A 64 -10.24 4.79 -8.56
N LEU A 65 -9.65 4.70 -7.37
CA LEU A 65 -8.26 5.12 -7.17
C LEU A 65 -7.31 4.09 -7.76
N VAL A 66 -6.32 4.57 -8.51
CA VAL A 66 -5.24 3.75 -9.06
C VAL A 66 -3.93 4.20 -8.45
N ASP A 67 -3.29 3.32 -7.69
CA ASP A 67 -1.90 3.48 -7.32
C ASP A 67 -1.04 3.07 -8.51
N ARG A 68 -0.48 4.07 -9.17
CA ARG A 68 0.24 3.93 -10.43
C ARG A 68 1.65 3.39 -10.25
N GLY A 69 2.19 3.51 -9.05
CA GLY A 69 3.53 3.04 -8.71
C GLY A 69 4.30 4.01 -7.83
N TRP A 70 5.54 3.65 -7.54
CA TRP A 70 6.44 4.42 -6.69
C TRP A 70 7.39 5.31 -7.50
N ILE A 71 7.64 6.52 -6.98
CA ILE A 71 8.66 7.45 -7.47
C ILE A 71 9.55 7.91 -6.33
N ALA A 72 10.85 8.12 -6.60
CA ALA A 72 11.79 8.62 -5.61
C ALA A 72 11.45 10.05 -5.17
N ALA A 73 11.65 10.35 -3.89
CA ALA A 73 11.59 11.72 -3.40
C ALA A 73 12.72 12.57 -4.03
N GLY A 74 12.48 13.86 -4.18
CA GLY A 74 13.48 14.82 -4.56
C GLY A 74 14.60 14.99 -3.52
N ALA A 75 15.52 15.91 -3.77
CA ALA A 75 16.64 16.19 -2.87
C ALA A 75 16.17 16.76 -1.52
N THR A 76 15.06 17.45 -1.51
CA THR A 76 14.44 18.03 -0.30
C THR A 76 12.96 17.69 -0.24
N ARG A 77 12.33 17.86 0.93
CA ARG A 77 10.87 17.71 1.09
C ARG A 77 10.06 18.73 0.29
N LEU A 78 10.68 19.79 -0.20
CA LEU A 78 10.03 20.80 -1.02
C LEU A 78 10.02 20.41 -2.50
N ASP A 79 10.88 19.49 -2.90
CA ASP A 79 11.01 18.99 -4.28
C ASP A 79 10.03 17.82 -4.48
N VAL A 80 8.75 18.16 -4.62
CA VAL A 80 7.70 17.19 -4.93
C VAL A 80 7.80 16.82 -6.41
N PRO A 81 8.01 15.55 -6.77
CA PRO A 81 8.18 15.16 -8.16
C PRO A 81 6.89 15.38 -8.96
N ALA A 82 7.01 16.03 -10.12
CA ALA A 82 5.92 16.12 -11.07
C ALA A 82 5.83 14.81 -11.87
N VAL A 83 4.66 14.19 -11.84
CA VAL A 83 4.42 12.91 -12.53
C VAL A 83 3.39 13.11 -13.63
N PRO A 84 3.78 12.92 -14.90
CA PRO A 84 2.84 13.00 -16.02
C PRO A 84 1.71 11.98 -15.89
N VAL A 85 0.52 12.38 -16.31
CA VAL A 85 -0.66 11.50 -16.34
C VAL A 85 -0.94 11.12 -17.79
N PRO A 86 -1.11 9.81 -18.08
CA PRO A 86 -1.54 9.36 -19.41
C PRO A 86 -2.85 10.05 -19.82
N GLN A 87 -2.89 10.54 -21.05
CA GLN A 87 -4.06 11.23 -21.59
C GLN A 87 -4.94 10.27 -22.37
N GLY A 88 -6.24 10.58 -22.46
CA GLY A 88 -7.22 9.78 -23.18
C GLY A 88 -7.65 8.53 -22.42
N GLU A 89 -8.33 7.63 -23.15
CA GLU A 89 -8.79 6.38 -22.57
C GLU A 89 -7.63 5.38 -22.42
N VAL A 90 -7.54 4.76 -21.26
CA VAL A 90 -6.52 3.77 -20.93
C VAL A 90 -7.16 2.50 -20.39
N VAL A 91 -6.43 1.39 -20.51
CA VAL A 91 -6.77 0.12 -19.87
C VAL A 91 -5.74 -0.17 -18.80
N VAL A 92 -6.15 -0.08 -17.55
CA VAL A 92 -5.30 -0.34 -16.38
C VAL A 92 -5.48 -1.78 -15.94
N ARG A 93 -4.37 -2.50 -15.81
CA ARG A 93 -4.32 -3.83 -15.18
C ARG A 93 -3.60 -3.74 -13.85
N GLY A 94 -4.14 -4.41 -12.85
CA GLY A 94 -3.55 -4.38 -11.53
C GLY A 94 -4.20 -5.41 -10.60
N ARG A 95 -3.94 -5.24 -9.32
CA ARG A 95 -4.60 -6.02 -8.29
C ARG A 95 -5.36 -5.10 -7.33
N ILE A 96 -6.48 -5.57 -6.82
CA ILE A 96 -7.23 -4.82 -5.81
C ILE A 96 -6.49 -4.88 -4.47
N ASN A 97 -6.25 -3.72 -3.89
CA ASN A 97 -5.84 -3.56 -2.50
C ASN A 97 -6.95 -2.86 -1.73
N VAL A 98 -7.23 -3.36 -0.53
CA VAL A 98 -8.13 -2.72 0.44
C VAL A 98 -7.24 -2.06 1.48
N PRO A 99 -7.05 -0.73 1.44
CA PRO A 99 -6.24 -0.03 2.43
C PRO A 99 -6.76 -0.30 3.84
N ALA A 100 -5.85 -0.39 4.82
CA ALA A 100 -6.25 -0.48 6.22
C ALA A 100 -6.87 0.86 6.65
N ALA A 101 -8.01 0.80 7.33
CA ALA A 101 -8.65 1.98 7.91
C ALA A 101 -8.01 2.37 9.26
N ASP A 102 -7.28 1.43 9.88
CA ASP A 102 -6.68 1.60 11.22
C ASP A 102 -5.26 2.15 11.09
N TYR A 103 -5.11 3.44 10.82
CA TYR A 103 -3.83 4.12 10.89
C TYR A 103 -3.89 5.24 11.94
N VAL A 104 -2.80 5.40 12.67
CA VAL A 104 -2.65 6.51 13.62
C VAL A 104 -2.12 7.71 12.85
N GLU A 105 -2.94 8.74 12.69
CA GLU A 105 -2.46 10.05 12.22
C GLU A 105 -1.80 10.79 13.39
N LEU A 106 -0.54 11.14 13.22
CA LEU A 106 0.19 11.96 14.20
C LEU A 106 -0.27 13.42 14.16
N ALA A 107 -0.88 13.85 13.07
CA ALA A 107 -1.57 15.15 12.93
C ALA A 107 -2.60 15.05 11.81
N ALA A 108 -3.82 15.51 12.07
CA ALA A 108 -4.86 15.71 11.05
C ALA A 108 -4.54 16.96 10.20
N SER A 109 -3.44 16.92 9.44
CA SER A 109 -3.09 18.02 8.55
C SER A 109 -3.76 17.81 7.19
N PRO A 110 -4.35 18.86 6.61
CA PRO A 110 -4.79 18.79 5.22
C PRO A 110 -3.59 18.46 4.31
N PRO A 111 -3.83 17.84 3.15
CA PRO A 111 -2.74 17.52 2.24
C PRO A 111 -2.03 18.78 1.79
N GLU A 112 -0.75 18.90 2.12
CA GLU A 112 0.08 19.99 1.63
C GLU A 112 0.59 19.68 0.23
N ARG A 113 0.39 20.58 -0.72
CA ARG A 113 0.90 20.47 -2.10
C ARG A 113 0.55 19.16 -2.80
N GLY A 114 -0.63 18.57 -2.52
CA GLY A 114 -1.04 17.30 -3.12
C GLY A 114 -0.32 16.07 -2.54
N VAL A 115 0.35 16.18 -1.38
CA VAL A 115 1.00 15.06 -0.69
C VAL A 115 0.17 14.65 0.52
N TRP A 116 -0.19 13.37 0.59
CA TRP A 116 -0.98 12.76 1.65
C TRP A 116 -0.10 11.83 2.49
N GLN A 117 -0.37 11.73 3.78
CA GLN A 117 0.36 10.80 4.65
C GLN A 117 -0.12 9.36 4.48
N ASN A 118 -1.42 9.19 4.26
CA ASN A 118 -2.05 7.88 4.15
C ASN A 118 -2.94 7.81 2.90
N LEU A 119 -3.07 6.59 2.37
CA LEU A 119 -3.98 6.29 1.27
C LEU A 119 -5.34 5.91 1.85
N ASP A 120 -6.26 6.85 1.86
CA ASP A 120 -7.61 6.69 2.39
C ASP A 120 -8.65 7.11 1.34
N PRO A 121 -9.33 6.16 0.70
CA PRO A 121 -10.37 6.46 -0.28
C PRO A 121 -11.56 7.25 0.28
N ALA A 122 -11.94 7.02 1.54
CA ALA A 122 -13.08 7.74 2.14
C ALA A 122 -12.73 9.22 2.35
N ARG A 123 -11.54 9.49 2.90
CA ARG A 123 -11.02 10.86 3.04
C ARG A 123 -10.85 11.55 1.69
N PHE A 124 -10.37 10.81 0.69
CA PHE A 124 -10.27 11.34 -0.68
C PHE A 124 -11.63 11.77 -1.21
N ALA A 125 -12.66 10.92 -1.07
CA ALA A 125 -14.02 11.23 -1.51
C ALA A 125 -14.58 12.48 -0.80
N GLN A 126 -14.35 12.62 0.51
CA GLN A 126 -14.75 13.80 1.28
C GLN A 126 -14.03 15.07 0.81
N ALA A 127 -12.72 15.00 0.55
CA ALA A 127 -11.92 16.16 0.17
C ALA A 127 -12.18 16.64 -1.27
N THR A 128 -12.54 15.73 -2.17
CA THR A 128 -12.67 16.04 -3.61
C THR A 128 -14.10 16.04 -4.14
N GLY A 129 -15.04 15.50 -3.37
CA GLY A 129 -16.42 15.28 -3.81
C GLY A 129 -16.57 14.15 -4.85
N LEU A 130 -15.49 13.44 -5.20
CA LEU A 130 -15.52 12.31 -6.13
C LEU A 130 -15.75 11.01 -5.38
N ALA A 131 -16.90 10.39 -5.57
CA ALA A 131 -17.21 9.10 -4.96
C ALA A 131 -16.31 8.00 -5.53
N VAL A 132 -15.59 7.30 -4.65
CA VAL A 132 -14.73 6.17 -4.98
C VAL A 132 -15.01 5.01 -4.01
N PRO A 133 -14.89 3.75 -4.45
CA PRO A 133 -15.01 2.61 -3.55
C PRO A 133 -13.82 2.54 -2.57
N PRO A 134 -13.97 1.83 -1.42
CA PRO A 134 -12.94 1.73 -0.39
C PRO A 134 -11.79 0.79 -0.78
N VAL A 135 -11.37 0.86 -2.04
CA VAL A 135 -10.30 0.05 -2.60
C VAL A 135 -9.43 0.87 -3.54
N VAL A 136 -8.27 0.34 -3.84
CA VAL A 136 -7.30 0.91 -4.77
C VAL A 136 -6.82 -0.18 -5.72
N ILE A 137 -6.65 0.13 -6.99
CA ILE A 137 -5.99 -0.75 -7.94
C ILE A 137 -4.49 -0.47 -7.88
N GLU A 138 -3.69 -1.42 -7.42
CA GLU A 138 -2.23 -1.38 -7.54
C GLU A 138 -1.87 -1.79 -8.98
N ALA A 139 -1.49 -0.82 -9.78
CA ALA A 139 -1.28 -1.02 -11.21
C ALA A 139 -0.05 -1.89 -11.51
N THR A 140 -0.18 -2.78 -12.48
CA THR A 140 0.92 -3.58 -13.03
C THR A 140 1.14 -3.32 -14.51
N ALA A 141 0.20 -2.65 -15.16
CA ALA A 141 0.30 -2.17 -16.54
C ALA A 141 -0.76 -1.08 -16.82
N GLY A 142 -0.53 -0.27 -17.85
CA GLY A 142 -1.47 0.75 -18.32
C GLY A 142 -1.53 2.03 -17.49
N ALA A 143 -0.67 2.20 -16.49
CA ALA A 143 -0.70 3.33 -15.57
C ALA A 143 0.35 4.42 -15.88
N GLY A 144 1.01 4.37 -17.01
CA GLY A 144 2.07 5.29 -17.43
C GLY A 144 3.47 4.73 -17.16
N GLU A 145 4.48 5.47 -17.60
CA GLU A 145 5.88 5.08 -17.52
C GLU A 145 6.63 5.80 -16.39
N GLY A 146 7.82 5.32 -16.06
CA GLY A 146 8.71 5.96 -15.10
C GLY A 146 8.42 5.69 -13.63
N LEU A 147 7.41 4.87 -13.30
CA LEU A 147 7.04 4.50 -11.95
C LEU A 147 7.41 3.04 -11.66
N ALA A 148 7.95 2.77 -10.47
CA ALA A 148 8.20 1.42 -10.03
C ALA A 148 6.91 0.73 -9.59
N GLN A 149 6.52 -0.34 -10.27
CA GLN A 149 5.29 -1.10 -10.03
C GLN A 149 5.59 -2.44 -9.33
N GLU A 150 6.56 -2.44 -8.44
CA GLU A 150 6.92 -3.61 -7.63
C GLU A 150 6.14 -3.58 -6.31
N TRP A 151 5.01 -4.25 -6.29
CA TRP A 151 4.17 -4.29 -5.10
C TRP A 151 4.67 -5.33 -4.11
N PRO A 152 4.85 -4.99 -2.83
CA PRO A 152 5.18 -5.96 -1.81
C PRO A 152 4.17 -7.12 -1.85
N ARG A 153 4.68 -8.35 -1.79
CA ARG A 153 3.79 -9.49 -1.57
C ARG A 153 3.11 -9.28 -0.22
N PRO A 154 1.83 -9.68 -0.08
CA PRO A 154 1.21 -9.73 1.23
C PRO A 154 2.08 -10.57 2.14
N ASP A 155 2.94 -9.91 2.92
CA ASP A 155 3.73 -10.60 3.92
C ASP A 155 2.75 -10.95 5.05
N SER A 156 2.59 -12.23 5.30
CA SER A 156 1.73 -12.72 6.38
C SER A 156 2.26 -12.32 7.76
N GLY A 157 3.34 -11.55 7.84
CA GLY A 157 4.02 -11.20 9.10
C GLY A 157 4.68 -12.42 9.77
N ALA A 158 4.48 -13.61 9.23
CA ALA A 158 4.94 -14.87 9.81
C ALA A 158 6.45 -14.90 10.09
N ASN A 159 7.25 -14.28 9.23
CA ASN A 159 8.70 -14.24 9.42
C ASN A 159 9.11 -13.34 10.61
N LYS A 160 8.44 -12.20 10.79
CA LYS A 160 8.69 -11.35 11.95
C LYS A 160 8.31 -12.05 13.25
N HIS A 161 7.14 -12.68 13.29
CA HIS A 161 6.69 -13.44 14.46
C HIS A 161 7.61 -14.62 14.78
N ARG A 162 8.11 -15.33 13.77
CA ARG A 162 9.08 -16.43 13.96
C ARG A 162 10.40 -15.97 14.55
N MET A 163 10.94 -14.83 14.10
CA MET A 163 12.18 -14.27 14.65
C MET A 163 12.00 -13.82 16.10
N TYR A 164 10.89 -13.14 16.42
CA TYR A 164 10.56 -12.79 17.80
C TYR A 164 10.39 -14.03 18.70
N MET A 165 9.68 -15.04 18.23
CA MET A 165 9.50 -16.28 18.96
C MET A 165 10.85 -16.98 19.25
N LEU A 166 11.74 -17.06 18.26
CA LEU A 166 13.10 -17.63 18.43
C LEU A 166 13.91 -16.84 19.48
N GLN A 167 13.82 -15.52 19.46
CA GLN A 167 14.50 -14.66 20.44
C GLN A 167 14.00 -14.92 21.87
N TRP A 168 12.68 -15.05 22.06
CA TRP A 168 12.12 -15.36 23.39
C TRP A 168 12.50 -16.75 23.88
N TYR A 169 12.54 -17.76 23.02
CA TYR A 169 13.02 -19.09 23.38
C TYR A 169 14.51 -19.10 23.74
N ALA A 170 15.33 -18.33 23.02
CA ALA A 170 16.75 -18.18 23.37
C ALA A 170 16.94 -17.55 24.75
N PHE A 171 16.18 -16.50 25.09
CA PHE A 171 16.21 -15.90 26.41
C PHE A 171 15.73 -16.87 27.51
N ALA A 172 14.65 -17.62 27.27
CA ALA A 172 14.16 -18.60 28.23
C ALA A 172 15.21 -19.71 28.49
N ALA A 173 15.86 -20.19 27.45
CA ALA A 173 16.93 -21.17 27.56
C ALA A 173 18.14 -20.63 28.34
N LEU A 174 18.54 -19.38 28.07
CA LEU A 174 19.63 -18.73 28.78
C LEU A 174 19.32 -18.60 30.29
N VAL A 175 18.12 -18.17 30.66
CA VAL A 175 17.68 -18.06 32.05
C VAL A 175 17.70 -19.42 32.75
N ALA A 176 17.20 -20.48 32.07
CA ALA A 176 17.19 -21.83 32.62
C ALA A 176 18.63 -22.36 32.85
N VAL A 177 19.55 -22.12 31.92
CA VAL A 177 20.97 -22.50 32.06
C VAL A 177 21.65 -21.75 33.22
N LEU A 178 21.42 -20.44 33.30
CA LEU A 178 22.00 -19.61 34.39
C LEU A 178 21.46 -20.06 35.75
N TRP A 179 20.15 -20.29 35.86
CA TRP A 179 19.51 -20.78 37.07
C TRP A 179 20.07 -22.15 37.47
N GLY A 180 20.19 -23.09 36.54
CA GLY A 180 20.78 -24.41 36.77
C GLY A 180 22.23 -24.33 37.22
N ALA A 181 23.04 -23.47 36.60
CA ALA A 181 24.45 -23.26 36.98
C ALA A 181 24.60 -22.67 38.40
N LEU A 182 23.74 -21.70 38.74
CA LEU A 182 23.72 -21.09 40.07
C LEU A 182 23.27 -22.09 41.14
N ALA A 183 22.24 -22.87 40.90
CA ALA A 183 21.73 -23.91 41.80
C ALA A 183 22.80 -25.02 42.04
N TRP A 184 23.52 -25.38 41.00
CA TRP A 184 24.59 -26.39 41.09
C TRP A 184 25.78 -25.85 41.90
N ARG A 185 26.19 -24.59 41.70
CA ARG A 185 27.22 -23.94 42.51
C ARG A 185 26.82 -23.82 43.99
N GLY A 186 25.54 -23.50 44.26
CA GLY A 186 25.05 -23.37 45.65
C GLY A 186 25.04 -24.71 46.40
N ARG A 187 24.89 -25.88 45.71
CA ARG A 187 24.94 -27.21 46.30
C ARG A 187 26.36 -27.72 46.59
N ARG A 188 27.37 -27.09 46.02
CA ARG A 188 28.79 -27.46 46.23
C ARG A 188 29.50 -26.67 47.32
N ARG A 189 28.80 -25.69 47.93
CA ARG A 189 29.26 -24.98 49.13
C ARG A 189 28.55 -25.50 50.36
#